data_ba9c3034b4ec89406af6855905fdef1b
#
_entry.id   ba9c3034b4ec89406af6855905fdef1b
#
_cell.length_a   1.000
_cell.length_b   1.000
_cell.length_c   1.000
_cell.angle_alpha   90.00
_cell.angle_beta   90.00
_cell.angle_gamma   90.00
#
_symmetry.space_group_name_H-M   'P 1'
#
loop_
_entity.id
_entity.type
_entity.pdbx_description
1 polymer ?
#
loop_
_entity_poly.entity_id
_entity_poly.type
_entity_poly.pdbx_seq_one_letter_code
_entity_poly.pdbx_strand_id
1 'polypeptide(L)'
;MVSLFGIAALGVMMLTGLMCIAPDMRSAGQEYYVQQNVFDLRVLSTLGLTEQDIAAIAAVDGVEAVQPVKYQDVEAHWQGREDTIVVRLQQLPADPQADTPENMDRLVLRSGRMPQADDECVVHVMGYEDPVELGTVLT
;
A
#
# COMPACT_ATOMS: atom_id res chain seq x y z
N MET A 1 34.69 -39.28 9.06
CA MET A 1 34.96 -38.22 8.03
C MET A 1 33.68 -37.66 7.42
N VAL A 2 32.72 -38.51 7.00
CA VAL A 2 31.44 -38.04 6.38
C VAL A 2 30.61 -37.15 7.31
N SER A 3 30.53 -37.46 8.60
CA SER A 3 29.77 -36.68 9.60
C SER A 3 30.36 -35.29 9.84
N LEU A 4 31.67 -35.15 9.88
CA LEU A 4 32.34 -33.86 10.04
C LEU A 4 32.11 -32.95 8.84
N PHE A 5 32.20 -33.53 7.63
CA PHE A 5 31.88 -32.82 6.39
C PHE A 5 30.41 -32.37 6.34
N GLY A 6 29.48 -33.24 6.77
CA GLY A 6 28.05 -32.88 6.84
C GLY A 6 27.75 -31.72 7.78
N ILE A 7 28.37 -31.70 8.96
CA ILE A 7 28.19 -30.60 9.94
C ILE A 7 28.77 -29.29 9.38
N ALA A 8 29.96 -29.35 8.78
CA ALA A 8 30.57 -28.17 8.19
C ALA A 8 29.73 -27.60 7.01
N ALA A 9 29.23 -28.49 6.16
CA ALA A 9 28.37 -28.10 5.04
C ALA A 9 27.05 -27.43 5.50
N LEU A 10 26.41 -28.01 6.54
CA LEU A 10 25.20 -27.39 7.14
C LEU A 10 25.51 -26.04 7.75
N GLY A 11 26.62 -25.86 8.44
CA GLY A 11 27.02 -24.58 9.03
C GLY A 11 27.25 -23.51 7.97
N VAL A 12 27.95 -23.85 6.89
CA VAL A 12 28.17 -22.90 5.77
C VAL A 12 26.87 -22.59 5.07
N MET A 13 26.00 -23.54 4.81
CA MET A 13 24.70 -23.34 4.16
C MET A 13 23.80 -22.43 4.98
N MET A 14 23.73 -22.65 6.29
CA MET A 14 22.93 -21.80 7.20
C MET A 14 23.48 -20.38 7.26
N LEU A 15 24.78 -20.21 7.38
CA LEU A 15 25.41 -18.89 7.42
C LEU A 15 25.21 -18.12 6.12
N THR A 16 25.42 -18.78 4.98
CA THR A 16 25.20 -18.17 3.67
C THR A 16 23.74 -17.77 3.48
N GLY A 17 22.79 -18.65 3.83
CA GLY A 17 21.37 -18.36 3.77
C GLY A 17 20.97 -17.13 4.59
N LEU A 18 21.47 -17.04 5.82
CA LEU A 18 21.21 -15.87 6.68
C LEU A 18 21.80 -14.57 6.12
N MET A 19 23.00 -14.64 5.51
CA MET A 19 23.64 -13.46 4.93
C MET A 19 22.92 -12.94 3.66
N CYS A 20 22.21 -13.81 2.94
CA CYS A 20 21.46 -13.41 1.74
C CYS A 20 20.12 -12.73 2.06
N ILE A 21 19.54 -12.92 3.25
CA ILE A 21 18.22 -12.39 3.60
C ILE A 21 18.18 -10.86 3.49
N ALA A 22 19.15 -10.16 4.06
CA ALA A 22 19.11 -8.69 4.10
C ALA A 22 19.23 -8.03 2.70
N PRO A 23 20.14 -8.45 1.82
CA PRO A 23 20.20 -7.92 0.46
C PRO A 23 18.96 -8.28 -0.35
N ASP A 24 18.42 -9.50 -0.21
CA ASP A 24 17.22 -9.93 -0.94
C ASP A 24 15.99 -9.13 -0.50
N MET A 25 15.82 -8.90 0.80
CA MET A 25 14.73 -8.04 1.31
C MET A 25 14.85 -6.60 0.82
N ARG A 26 16.05 -6.04 0.77
CA ARG A 26 16.27 -4.69 0.23
C ARG A 26 15.95 -4.61 -1.25
N SER A 27 16.39 -5.58 -2.02
CA SER A 27 16.12 -5.65 -3.45
C SER A 27 14.62 -5.77 -3.73
N ALA A 28 13.93 -6.67 -3.05
CA ALA A 28 12.48 -6.84 -3.17
C ALA A 28 11.71 -5.58 -2.73
N GLY A 29 12.15 -4.93 -1.63
CA GLY A 29 11.57 -3.68 -1.19
C GLY A 29 11.74 -2.56 -2.22
N GLN A 30 12.95 -2.39 -2.75
CA GLN A 30 13.23 -1.38 -3.76
C GLN A 30 12.44 -1.62 -5.05
N GLU A 31 12.33 -2.86 -5.50
CA GLU A 31 11.51 -3.22 -6.64
C GLU A 31 10.02 -2.88 -6.40
N TYR A 32 9.50 -3.17 -5.21
CA TYR A 32 8.14 -2.81 -4.83
C TYR A 32 7.91 -1.30 -4.87
N TYR A 33 8.82 -0.50 -4.30
CA TYR A 33 8.73 0.96 -4.30
C TYR A 33 8.65 1.52 -5.73
N VAL A 34 9.47 1.01 -6.63
CA VAL A 34 9.48 1.45 -8.03
C VAL A 34 8.21 0.98 -8.76
N GLN A 35 7.83 -0.29 -8.60
CA GLN A 35 6.67 -0.85 -9.31
C GLN A 35 5.35 -0.22 -8.89
N GLN A 36 5.20 0.12 -7.61
CA GLN A 36 3.98 0.72 -7.08
C GLN A 36 4.01 2.25 -7.08
N ASN A 37 5.11 2.86 -7.57
CA ASN A 37 5.29 4.30 -7.54
C ASN A 37 4.99 4.87 -6.14
N VAL A 38 5.61 4.28 -5.11
CA VAL A 38 5.37 4.70 -3.72
C VAL A 38 5.89 6.11 -3.52
N PHE A 39 5.10 6.98 -2.90
CA PHE A 39 5.48 8.37 -2.65
C PHE A 39 6.71 8.49 -1.74
N ASP A 40 7.59 9.44 -2.01
CA ASP A 40 8.75 9.75 -1.17
C ASP A 40 8.38 10.62 0.04
N LEU A 41 7.47 11.57 -0.16
CA LEU A 41 7.06 12.52 0.86
C LEU A 41 5.55 12.65 0.93
N ARG A 42 5.03 12.74 2.15
CA ARG A 42 3.62 13.00 2.41
C ARG A 42 3.47 14.30 3.20
N VAL A 43 2.79 15.27 2.60
CA VAL A 43 2.47 16.54 3.23
C VAL A 43 1.06 16.48 3.80
N LEU A 44 0.92 16.78 5.09
CA LEU A 44 -0.36 16.78 5.80
C LEU A 44 -0.63 18.17 6.38
N SER A 45 -1.87 18.63 6.25
CA SER A 45 -2.35 19.85 6.89
C SER A 45 -3.60 19.56 7.69
N THR A 46 -3.68 20.08 8.90
CA THR A 46 -4.85 19.97 9.77
C THR A 46 -6.05 20.77 9.26
N LEU A 47 -5.79 21.79 8.43
CA LEU A 47 -6.82 22.64 7.83
C LEU A 47 -7.13 22.26 6.38
N GLY A 48 -6.49 21.23 5.87
CA GLY A 48 -6.49 20.88 4.45
C GLY A 48 -5.45 21.67 3.65
N LEU A 49 -5.28 21.32 2.41
CA LEU A 49 -4.44 22.00 1.42
C LEU A 49 -5.34 22.56 0.32
N THR A 50 -5.10 23.80 -0.08
CA THR A 50 -5.79 24.44 -1.18
C THR A 50 -5.12 24.08 -2.52
N GLU A 51 -5.80 24.36 -3.63
CA GLU A 51 -5.20 24.20 -4.95
C GLU A 51 -3.95 25.05 -5.15
N GLN A 52 -3.89 26.24 -4.48
CA GLN A 52 -2.71 27.09 -4.50
C GLN A 52 -1.53 26.47 -3.77
N ASP A 53 -1.79 25.81 -2.64
CA ASP A 53 -0.76 25.08 -1.89
C ASP A 53 -0.21 23.91 -2.71
N ILE A 54 -1.10 23.16 -3.36
CA ILE A 54 -0.72 22.04 -4.24
C ILE A 54 0.14 22.54 -5.41
N ALA A 55 -0.26 23.65 -6.04
CA ALA A 55 0.50 24.26 -7.11
C ALA A 55 1.87 24.78 -6.63
N ALA A 56 1.94 25.34 -5.42
CA ALA A 56 3.19 25.81 -4.82
C ALA A 56 4.15 24.63 -4.53
N ILE A 57 3.62 23.51 -4.03
CA ILE A 57 4.43 22.29 -3.81
C ILE A 57 4.94 21.73 -5.13
N ALA A 58 4.08 21.68 -6.16
CA ALA A 58 4.49 21.20 -7.48
C ALA A 58 5.54 22.08 -8.16
N ALA A 59 5.62 23.36 -7.80
CA ALA A 59 6.61 24.29 -8.32
C ALA A 59 7.98 24.23 -7.62
N VAL A 60 8.13 23.43 -6.57
CA VAL A 60 9.41 23.27 -5.85
C VAL A 60 10.38 22.47 -6.72
N ASP A 61 11.62 22.97 -6.81
CA ASP A 61 12.67 22.27 -7.56
C ASP A 61 12.94 20.90 -6.96
N GLY A 62 12.97 19.88 -7.82
CA GLY A 62 13.13 18.47 -7.42
C GLY A 62 11.83 17.70 -7.14
N VAL A 63 10.66 18.37 -7.22
CA VAL A 63 9.36 17.68 -7.17
C VAL A 63 8.99 17.22 -8.58
N GLU A 64 8.89 15.91 -8.76
CA GLU A 64 8.52 15.31 -10.05
C GLU A 64 7.02 15.33 -10.28
N ALA A 65 6.26 14.93 -9.27
CA ALA A 65 4.80 14.86 -9.33
C ALA A 65 4.17 15.11 -7.95
N VAL A 66 2.91 15.53 -7.94
CA VAL A 66 2.10 15.71 -6.74
C VAL A 66 0.75 15.04 -6.94
N GLN A 67 0.38 14.17 -6.02
CA GLN A 67 -0.94 13.55 -5.99
C GLN A 67 -1.76 14.10 -4.82
N PRO A 68 -2.77 14.93 -5.06
CA PRO A 68 -3.69 15.33 -4.00
C PRO A 68 -4.61 14.17 -3.65
N VAL A 69 -4.69 13.85 -2.36
CA VAL A 69 -5.53 12.76 -1.84
C VAL A 69 -6.50 13.31 -0.81
N LYS A 70 -7.78 13.00 -0.99
CA LYS A 70 -8.81 13.27 0.01
C LYS A 70 -9.11 12.00 0.79
N TYR A 71 -9.14 12.11 2.10
CA TYR A 71 -9.57 11.01 2.96
C TYR A 71 -10.48 11.52 4.07
N GLN A 72 -11.33 10.63 4.55
CA GLN A 72 -12.24 10.88 5.65
C GLN A 72 -12.39 9.63 6.48
N ASP A 73 -12.32 9.77 7.80
CA ASP A 73 -12.60 8.68 8.72
C ASP A 73 -14.12 8.70 9.01
N VAL A 74 -14.76 7.56 8.84
CA VAL A 74 -16.19 7.37 9.04
C VAL A 74 -16.46 6.13 9.89
N GLU A 75 -17.55 6.17 10.64
CA GLU A 75 -18.06 4.97 11.30
C GLU A 75 -18.88 4.17 10.28
N ALA A 76 -18.63 2.89 10.22
CA ALA A 76 -19.32 1.99 9.31
C ALA A 76 -19.77 0.72 10.03
N HIS A 77 -20.88 0.19 9.56
CA HIS A 77 -21.37 -1.12 9.95
C HIS A 77 -21.12 -2.12 8.82
N TRP A 78 -20.62 -3.25 9.21
CA TRP A 78 -20.28 -4.32 8.31
C TRP A 78 -21.44 -5.32 8.27
N GLN A 79 -21.92 -5.66 7.10
CA GLN A 79 -22.98 -6.65 6.97
C GLN A 79 -22.58 -7.98 7.63
N GLY A 80 -23.41 -8.44 8.57
CA GLY A 80 -23.18 -9.67 9.33
C GLY A 80 -22.36 -9.51 10.61
N ARG A 81 -21.97 -8.28 10.99
CA ARG A 81 -21.33 -7.95 12.28
C ARG A 81 -22.15 -6.93 13.05
N GLU A 82 -22.12 -7.05 14.36
CA GLU A 82 -22.79 -6.10 15.26
C GLU A 82 -21.88 -4.91 15.64
N ASP A 83 -20.59 -5.02 15.37
CA ASP A 83 -19.60 -4.02 15.75
C ASP A 83 -19.62 -2.84 14.79
N THR A 84 -19.51 -1.64 15.35
CA THR A 84 -19.17 -0.44 14.60
C THR A 84 -17.65 -0.37 14.43
N ILE A 85 -17.20 -0.15 13.22
CA ILE A 85 -15.77 0.03 12.91
C ILE A 85 -15.51 1.44 12.37
N VAL A 86 -14.32 1.95 12.63
CA VAL A 86 -13.87 3.19 11.98
C VAL A 86 -13.08 2.81 10.74
N VAL A 87 -13.56 3.25 9.60
CA VAL A 87 -12.88 3.03 8.31
C VAL A 87 -12.40 4.35 7.75
N ARG A 88 -11.23 4.34 7.14
CA ARG A 88 -10.72 5.47 6.38
C ARG A 88 -11.11 5.33 4.93
N LEU A 89 -11.99 6.20 4.48
CA LEU A 89 -12.31 6.34 3.06
C LEU A 89 -11.25 7.20 2.39
N GLN A 90 -10.67 6.71 1.31
CA GLN A 90 -9.71 7.45 0.51
C GLN A 90 -10.20 7.50 -0.93
N GLN A 91 -10.19 8.70 -1.49
CA GLN A 91 -10.55 8.88 -2.88
C GLN A 91 -9.48 8.26 -3.78
N LEU A 92 -9.91 7.43 -4.72
CA LEU A 92 -9.04 6.91 -5.78
C LEU A 92 -8.87 7.93 -6.90
N PRO A 93 -7.73 7.94 -7.60
CA PRO A 93 -7.57 8.69 -8.83
C PRO A 93 -8.54 8.17 -9.91
N ALA A 94 -8.78 8.97 -10.95
CA ALA A 94 -9.71 8.62 -12.02
C ALA A 94 -9.33 7.32 -12.75
N ASP A 95 -8.04 7.06 -12.90
CA ASP A 95 -7.51 5.77 -13.35
C ASP A 95 -6.48 5.25 -12.33
N PRO A 96 -6.91 4.41 -11.38
CA PRO A 96 -6.04 3.91 -10.33
C PRO A 96 -4.92 2.98 -10.80
N GLN A 97 -4.96 2.55 -12.06
CA GLN A 97 -3.97 1.67 -12.66
C GLN A 97 -3.09 2.36 -13.71
N ALA A 98 -3.29 3.66 -13.93
CA ALA A 98 -2.47 4.42 -14.86
C ALA A 98 -0.98 4.38 -14.45
N ASP A 99 -0.12 4.16 -15.44
CA ASP A 99 1.33 4.22 -15.26
C ASP A 99 1.84 5.64 -15.50
N THR A 100 1.50 6.55 -14.59
CA THR A 100 1.93 7.95 -14.62
C THR A 100 2.59 8.34 -13.30
N PRO A 101 3.50 9.32 -13.30
CA PRO A 101 4.16 9.77 -12.06
C PRO A 101 3.18 10.30 -11.01
N GLU A 102 2.05 10.87 -11.44
CA GLU A 102 1.01 11.40 -10.55
C GLU A 102 0.18 10.30 -9.88
N ASN A 103 0.23 9.07 -10.37
CA ASN A 103 -0.48 7.94 -9.76
C ASN A 103 0.45 7.20 -8.80
N MET A 104 0.50 7.67 -7.57
CA MET A 104 1.34 7.12 -6.51
C MET A 104 0.57 6.05 -5.71
N ASP A 105 1.32 5.18 -5.00
CA ASP A 105 0.77 4.09 -4.18
C ASP A 105 -0.24 3.22 -4.95
N ARG A 106 0.15 2.74 -6.12
CA ARG A 106 -0.72 1.92 -6.96
C ARG A 106 -1.22 0.68 -6.23
N LEU A 107 -2.51 0.45 -6.35
CA LEU A 107 -3.17 -0.65 -5.67
C LEU A 107 -2.87 -1.99 -6.32
N VAL A 108 -2.46 -2.97 -5.51
CA VAL A 108 -2.33 -4.36 -5.92
C VAL A 108 -3.55 -5.14 -5.46
N LEU A 109 -4.43 -5.46 -6.39
CA LEU A 109 -5.60 -6.29 -6.08
C LEU A 109 -5.16 -7.74 -5.80
N ARG A 110 -5.64 -8.26 -4.68
CA ARG A 110 -5.49 -9.69 -4.37
C ARG A 110 -6.66 -10.53 -4.84
N SER A 111 -7.85 -9.93 -4.86
CA SER A 111 -9.09 -10.56 -5.32
C SER A 111 -10.07 -9.49 -5.77
N GLY A 112 -11.03 -9.87 -6.61
CA GLY A 112 -12.04 -8.97 -7.12
C GLY A 112 -11.58 -8.13 -8.30
N ARG A 113 -12.15 -6.93 -8.42
CA ARG A 113 -11.87 -5.94 -9.47
C ARG A 113 -11.80 -4.53 -8.90
N MET A 114 -11.26 -3.59 -9.65
CA MET A 114 -11.36 -2.17 -9.32
C MET A 114 -12.80 -1.68 -9.37
N PRO A 115 -13.17 -0.68 -8.56
CA PRO A 115 -14.49 -0.06 -8.57
C PRO A 115 -14.82 0.50 -9.95
N GLN A 116 -16.07 0.34 -10.37
CA GLN A 116 -16.60 0.86 -11.63
C GLN A 116 -17.81 1.77 -11.43
N ALA A 117 -18.31 1.84 -10.19
CA ALA A 117 -19.43 2.69 -9.79
C ALA A 117 -19.09 3.43 -8.49
N ASP A 118 -19.80 4.53 -8.22
CA ASP A 118 -19.54 5.42 -7.08
C ASP A 118 -19.86 4.79 -5.72
N ASP A 119 -20.61 3.70 -5.70
CA ASP A 119 -21.00 2.92 -4.52
C ASP A 119 -20.12 1.67 -4.32
N GLU A 120 -19.06 1.53 -5.08
CA GLU A 120 -18.12 0.43 -4.97
C GLU A 120 -16.79 0.91 -4.38
N CYS A 121 -16.16 0.06 -3.58
CA CYS A 121 -14.84 0.34 -3.01
C CYS A 121 -13.94 -0.90 -3.03
N VAL A 122 -12.65 -0.68 -2.96
CA VAL A 122 -11.66 -1.69 -2.59
C VAL A 122 -11.34 -1.54 -1.12
N VAL A 123 -11.17 -2.65 -0.43
CA VAL A 123 -10.92 -2.65 1.01
C VAL A 123 -9.55 -3.25 1.28
N HIS A 124 -8.76 -2.54 2.09
CA HIS A 124 -7.53 -3.06 2.68
C HIS A 124 -7.78 -3.37 4.16
N VAL A 125 -7.67 -4.63 4.50
CA VAL A 125 -7.92 -5.11 5.87
C VAL A 125 -6.60 -5.48 6.52
N MET A 126 -6.21 -4.74 7.56
CA MET A 126 -5.06 -5.06 8.39
C MET A 126 -5.50 -5.56 9.76
N GLY A 127 -5.02 -6.74 10.15
CA GLY A 127 -5.18 -7.24 11.51
C GLY A 127 -6.55 -7.85 11.84
N TYR A 128 -7.41 -8.08 10.86
CA TYR A 128 -8.64 -8.86 11.06
C TYR A 128 -8.38 -10.33 10.74
N GLU A 129 -8.85 -11.21 11.61
CA GLU A 129 -8.72 -12.66 11.44
C GLU A 129 -9.63 -13.17 10.31
N ASP A 130 -10.77 -12.51 10.09
CA ASP A 130 -11.72 -12.89 9.06
C ASP A 130 -11.56 -12.03 7.81
N PRO A 131 -11.37 -12.65 6.64
CA PRO A 131 -11.30 -11.93 5.38
C PRO A 131 -12.68 -11.32 5.05
N VAL A 132 -12.65 -10.11 4.48
CA VAL A 132 -13.86 -9.48 3.93
C VAL A 132 -14.24 -10.20 2.65
N GLU A 133 -15.45 -10.72 2.60
CA GLU A 133 -15.97 -11.36 1.40
C GLU A 133 -16.29 -10.31 0.32
N LEU A 134 -16.06 -10.67 -0.95
CA LEU A 134 -16.44 -9.82 -2.07
C LEU A 134 -17.97 -9.64 -2.10
N GLY A 135 -18.41 -8.39 -2.27
CA GLY A 135 -19.82 -8.03 -2.26
C GLY A 135 -20.39 -7.73 -0.87
N THR A 136 -19.56 -7.73 0.18
CA THR A 136 -19.98 -7.25 1.50
C THR A 136 -20.39 -5.78 1.44
N VAL A 137 -21.52 -5.45 2.06
CA VAL A 137 -22.04 -4.08 2.12
C VAL A 137 -21.57 -3.41 3.41
N LEU A 138 -21.02 -2.21 3.25
CA LEU A 138 -20.73 -1.27 4.34
C LEU A 138 -21.83 -0.21 4.39
N THR A 139 -22.37 0.05 5.57
CA THR A 139 -23.43 1.05 5.81
C THR A 139 -23.05 1.99 6.94
#